data_22544e86d5b7094ebd00070c9bcf72c7
#
_entry.id   22544e86d5b7094ebd00070c9bcf72c7
#
_cell.length_a   1.000
_cell.length_b   1.000
_cell.length_c   1.000
_cell.angle_alpha   90.00
_cell.angle_beta   90.00
_cell.angle_gamma   90.00
#
_symmetry.space_group_name_H-M   'P 1'
#
loop_
_entity.id
_entity.type
_entity.pdbx_description
1 polymer ?
#
loop_
_entity_poly.entity_id
_entity_poly.type
_entity_poly.pdbx_seq_one_letter_code
_entity_poly.pdbx_strand_id
1 'polypeptide(L)'
;MAVIIGSTREGRAGAAVGRWFAGCAERRDDLAPTVVDLADYTFPAHYPERATPQMAAFTGEVARAEAFVVVTPEYNRSFPASLKQAIDFAYDEWQAKPVGFVSYGCRDRGLYAVEALRSVFVELHTVTVRDTVSFDLLTAETAGAAGTAGAAGAAGAMDFSGSEPAVAAMLDQLSWWGRALRDARAARPYVA
;
A
#
# COMPACT_ATOMS: atom_id res chain seq x y z
N MET A 1 -10.55 2.89 -5.24
CA MET A 1 -9.58 2.44 -4.21
C MET A 1 -8.17 2.67 -4.75
N ALA A 2 -7.26 3.26 -3.97
CA ALA A 2 -5.88 3.43 -4.41
C ALA A 2 -5.00 2.27 -3.88
N VAL A 3 -4.23 1.63 -4.77
CA VAL A 3 -3.20 0.64 -4.44
C VAL A 3 -1.84 1.34 -4.53
N ILE A 4 -1.28 1.70 -3.37
CA ILE A 4 -0.07 2.51 -3.27
C ILE A 4 1.15 1.60 -3.14
N ILE A 5 2.05 1.64 -4.12
CA ILE A 5 3.30 0.88 -4.10
C ILE A 5 4.38 1.70 -3.42
N GLY A 6 4.72 1.35 -2.17
CA GLY A 6 5.59 2.14 -1.30
C GLY A 6 7.09 2.02 -1.55
N SER A 7 7.54 1.02 -2.33
CA SER A 7 8.95 0.83 -2.63
C SER A 7 9.38 1.57 -3.88
N THR A 8 10.54 2.24 -3.83
CA THR A 8 11.10 3.01 -4.96
C THR A 8 12.48 2.48 -5.42
N ARG A 9 12.99 1.42 -4.78
CA ARG A 9 14.31 0.83 -5.10
C ARG A 9 14.29 0.16 -6.48
N GLU A 10 15.37 0.25 -7.24
CA GLU A 10 15.55 -0.50 -8.48
C GLU A 10 15.45 -2.02 -8.23
N GLY A 11 14.85 -2.75 -9.17
CA GLY A 11 14.64 -4.19 -9.06
C GLY A 11 13.67 -4.63 -7.95
N ARG A 12 12.84 -3.71 -7.44
CA ARG A 12 11.88 -3.97 -6.36
C ARG A 12 10.79 -4.97 -6.74
N ALA A 13 10.43 -5.84 -5.81
CA ALA A 13 9.30 -6.76 -5.97
C ALA A 13 7.95 -6.04 -5.88
N GLY A 14 7.89 -4.86 -5.26
CA GLY A 14 6.65 -4.13 -4.97
C GLY A 14 5.79 -3.84 -6.18
N ALA A 15 6.40 -3.57 -7.33
CA ALA A 15 5.66 -3.34 -8.58
C ALA A 15 4.90 -4.59 -9.06
N ALA A 16 5.49 -5.80 -8.90
CA ALA A 16 4.81 -7.05 -9.24
C ALA A 16 3.70 -7.36 -8.23
N VAL A 17 3.98 -7.23 -6.93
CA VAL A 17 3.01 -7.45 -5.85
C VAL A 17 1.82 -6.50 -5.97
N GLY A 18 2.07 -5.20 -6.20
CA GLY A 18 1.02 -4.20 -6.30
C GLY A 18 0.12 -4.39 -7.51
N ARG A 19 0.70 -4.69 -8.68
CA ARG A 19 -0.08 -5.00 -9.90
C ARG A 19 -0.89 -6.29 -9.78
N TRP A 20 -0.30 -7.34 -9.19
CA TRP A 20 -1.03 -8.57 -8.91
C TRP A 20 -2.23 -8.31 -7.99
N PHE A 21 -2.03 -7.58 -6.89
CA PHE A 21 -3.11 -7.26 -5.97
C PHE A 21 -4.20 -6.41 -6.62
N ALA A 22 -3.82 -5.40 -7.40
CA ALA A 22 -4.78 -4.59 -8.18
C ALA A 22 -5.62 -5.47 -9.12
N GLY A 23 -4.99 -6.42 -9.82
CA GLY A 23 -5.70 -7.39 -10.66
C GLY A 23 -6.64 -8.32 -9.87
N CYS A 24 -6.34 -8.63 -8.60
CA CYS A 24 -7.28 -9.33 -7.72
C CYS A 24 -8.50 -8.46 -7.40
N ALA A 25 -8.29 -7.19 -7.12
CA ALA A 25 -9.37 -6.25 -6.82
C ALA A 25 -10.23 -5.89 -8.05
N GLU A 26 -9.63 -5.84 -9.25
CA GLU A 26 -10.34 -5.61 -10.52
C GLU A 26 -11.37 -6.70 -10.86
N ARG A 27 -11.20 -7.91 -10.33
CA ARG A 27 -12.18 -9.01 -10.51
C ARG A 27 -13.46 -8.83 -9.69
N ARG A 28 -13.54 -7.78 -8.88
CA ARG A 28 -14.71 -7.46 -8.05
C ARG A 28 -15.49 -6.29 -8.65
N ASP A 29 -16.77 -6.49 -8.85
CA ASP A 29 -17.69 -5.48 -9.40
C ASP A 29 -17.90 -4.27 -8.46
N ASP A 30 -17.59 -4.44 -7.17
CA ASP A 30 -17.79 -3.43 -6.13
C ASP A 30 -16.56 -2.54 -5.89
N LEU A 31 -15.44 -2.79 -6.58
CA LEU A 31 -14.19 -2.07 -6.43
C LEU A 31 -13.67 -1.55 -7.77
N ALA A 32 -13.05 -0.38 -7.76
CA ALA A 32 -12.33 0.20 -8.89
C ALA A 32 -10.92 0.59 -8.41
N PRO A 33 -9.93 -0.31 -8.52
CA PRO A 33 -8.57 -0.02 -8.09
C PRO A 33 -7.85 0.91 -9.08
N THR A 34 -7.02 1.80 -8.53
CA THR A 34 -6.05 2.62 -9.27
C THR A 34 -4.68 2.38 -8.65
N VAL A 35 -3.69 2.04 -9.45
CA VAL A 35 -2.31 1.86 -8.96
C VAL A 35 -1.63 3.22 -8.86
N VAL A 36 -1.08 3.51 -7.70
CA VAL A 36 -0.28 4.70 -7.39
C VAL A 36 1.13 4.23 -7.02
N ASP A 37 2.03 4.25 -7.98
CA ASP A 37 3.40 3.79 -7.78
C ASP A 37 4.30 4.95 -7.36
N LEU A 38 4.85 4.91 -6.14
CA LEU A 38 5.71 6.00 -5.63
C LEU A 38 7.01 6.17 -6.43
N ALA A 39 7.42 5.21 -7.24
CA ALA A 39 8.56 5.37 -8.14
C ALA A 39 8.28 6.32 -9.32
N ASP A 40 7.01 6.61 -9.61
CA ASP A 40 6.61 7.53 -10.67
C ASP A 40 6.61 8.99 -10.20
N TYR A 41 6.86 9.23 -8.89
CA TYR A 41 6.86 10.56 -8.29
C TYR A 41 8.27 10.97 -7.88
N THR A 42 8.62 12.22 -8.14
CA THR A 42 9.84 12.84 -7.63
C THR A 42 9.49 13.84 -6.53
N PHE A 43 9.72 13.44 -5.29
CA PHE A 43 9.47 14.28 -4.13
C PHE A 43 10.72 15.06 -3.72
N PRO A 44 10.59 16.32 -3.23
CA PRO A 44 11.73 17.11 -2.78
C PRO A 44 12.32 16.53 -1.49
N ALA A 45 13.64 16.67 -1.31
CA ALA A 45 14.32 16.19 -0.09
C ALA A 45 13.91 16.97 1.17
N HIS A 46 13.41 18.18 1.01
CA HIS A 46 12.93 19.04 2.10
C HIS A 46 11.45 19.33 1.91
N TYR A 47 10.71 19.48 3.01
CA TYR A 47 9.31 19.88 2.94
C TYR A 47 9.23 21.34 2.47
N PRO A 48 8.65 21.63 1.30
CA PRO A 48 8.61 22.99 0.76
C PRO A 48 7.46 23.79 1.37
N GLU A 49 7.55 25.11 1.36
CA GLU A 49 6.45 26.00 1.78
C GLU A 49 5.20 25.85 0.90
N ARG A 50 5.39 25.46 -0.37
CA ARG A 50 4.31 25.23 -1.32
C ARG A 50 4.46 23.86 -1.94
N ALA A 51 3.34 23.14 -2.07
CA ALA A 51 3.33 21.84 -2.72
C ALA A 51 3.88 21.92 -4.15
N THR A 52 4.77 20.99 -4.49
CA THR A 52 5.25 20.83 -5.87
C THR A 52 4.15 20.18 -6.73
N PRO A 53 4.23 20.27 -8.07
CA PRO A 53 3.29 19.58 -8.95
C PRO A 53 3.20 18.07 -8.68
N GLN A 54 4.31 17.42 -8.33
CA GLN A 54 4.35 15.99 -8.00
C GLN A 54 3.66 15.67 -6.66
N MET A 55 3.84 16.53 -5.66
CA MET A 55 3.11 16.42 -4.39
C MET A 55 1.61 16.60 -4.63
N ALA A 56 1.20 17.63 -5.37
CA ALA A 56 -0.21 17.88 -5.69
C ALA A 56 -0.83 16.74 -6.51
N ALA A 57 -0.09 16.13 -7.43
CA ALA A 57 -0.55 14.96 -8.17
C ALA A 57 -0.80 13.77 -7.25
N PHE A 58 0.14 13.47 -6.35
CA PHE A 58 0.00 12.38 -5.37
C PHE A 58 -1.16 12.63 -4.39
N THR A 59 -1.24 13.80 -3.77
CA THR A 59 -2.32 14.13 -2.84
C THR A 59 -3.68 14.11 -3.52
N GLY A 60 -3.74 14.48 -4.81
CA GLY A 60 -4.94 14.34 -5.63
C GLY A 60 -5.40 12.89 -5.83
N GLU A 61 -4.47 11.92 -5.97
CA GLU A 61 -4.82 10.49 -6.01
C GLU A 61 -5.36 10.02 -4.66
N VAL A 62 -4.73 10.44 -3.55
CA VAL A 62 -5.20 10.12 -2.19
C VAL A 62 -6.58 10.71 -1.95
N ALA A 63 -6.81 11.97 -2.32
CA ALA A 63 -8.10 12.66 -2.15
C ALA A 63 -9.26 11.92 -2.86
N ARG A 64 -9.02 11.45 -4.11
CA ARG A 64 -10.05 10.75 -4.91
C ARG A 64 -10.37 9.35 -4.40
N ALA A 65 -9.47 8.72 -3.67
CA ALA A 65 -9.66 7.35 -3.19
C ALA A 65 -10.60 7.30 -1.99
N GLU A 66 -11.48 6.31 -1.94
CA GLU A 66 -12.38 6.02 -0.83
C GLU A 66 -11.83 4.93 0.11
N ALA A 67 -10.77 4.25 -0.32
CA ALA A 67 -10.07 3.22 0.43
C ALA A 67 -8.63 3.10 -0.08
N PHE A 68 -7.74 2.60 0.75
CA PHE A 68 -6.32 2.45 0.41
C PHE A 68 -5.84 1.02 0.63
N VAL A 69 -4.91 0.59 -0.21
CA VAL A 69 -4.05 -0.57 0.05
C VAL A 69 -2.60 -0.12 -0.09
N VAL A 70 -1.83 -0.25 0.98
CA VAL A 70 -0.41 0.07 0.97
C VAL A 70 0.39 -1.20 0.77
N VAL A 71 1.14 -1.26 -0.33
CA VAL A 71 2.05 -2.36 -0.69
C VAL A 71 3.46 -1.98 -0.27
N THR A 72 4.03 -2.67 0.72
CA THR A 72 5.29 -2.26 1.35
C THR A 72 6.28 -3.41 1.57
N PRO A 73 7.57 -3.23 1.30
CA PRO A 73 8.63 -4.07 1.86
C PRO A 73 8.85 -3.74 3.35
N GLU A 74 9.50 -4.66 4.03
CA GLU A 74 10.11 -4.38 5.31
C GLU A 74 11.58 -3.99 5.14
N TYR A 75 11.97 -2.83 5.65
CA TYR A 75 13.34 -2.35 5.74
C TYR A 75 13.70 -2.08 7.19
N ASN A 76 14.67 -2.84 7.73
CA ASN A 76 15.19 -2.63 9.08
C ASN A 76 14.09 -2.54 10.16
N ARG A 77 13.14 -3.48 10.15
CA ARG A 77 11.98 -3.56 11.07
C ARG A 77 10.98 -2.39 10.93
N SER A 78 10.95 -1.76 9.76
CA SER A 78 10.05 -0.66 9.46
C SER A 78 9.71 -0.67 7.96
N PHE A 79 9.08 0.38 7.48
CA PHE A 79 8.74 0.59 6.08
C PHE A 79 9.69 1.61 5.41
N PRO A 80 9.72 1.72 4.07
CA PRO A 80 10.61 2.63 3.36
C PRO A 80 10.42 4.10 3.75
N ALA A 81 11.52 4.85 3.87
CA ALA A 81 11.49 6.28 4.12
C ALA A 81 10.73 7.05 3.01
N SER A 82 10.83 6.61 1.74
CA SER A 82 10.05 7.15 0.63
C SER A 82 8.54 7.04 0.83
N LEU A 83 8.08 5.94 1.43
CA LEU A 83 6.68 5.75 1.77
C LEU A 83 6.26 6.72 2.90
N LYS A 84 7.07 6.87 3.94
CA LYS A 84 6.77 7.82 5.02
C LYS A 84 6.70 9.25 4.48
N GLN A 85 7.64 9.64 3.64
CA GLN A 85 7.64 10.95 3.01
C GLN A 85 6.37 11.20 2.19
N ALA A 86 5.95 10.24 1.38
CA ALA A 86 4.70 10.34 0.61
C ALA A 86 3.47 10.49 1.52
N ILE A 87 3.39 9.68 2.59
CA ILE A 87 2.29 9.74 3.55
C ILE A 87 2.21 11.14 4.18
N ASP A 88 3.35 11.74 4.54
CA ASP A 88 3.40 13.04 5.21
C ASP A 88 3.06 14.23 4.31
N PHE A 89 3.03 14.06 2.99
CA PHE A 89 2.59 15.12 2.06
C PHE A 89 1.07 15.24 1.95
N ALA A 90 0.31 14.25 2.39
CA ALA A 90 -1.14 14.28 2.47
C ALA A 90 -1.57 14.18 3.95
N TYR A 91 -2.59 14.91 4.36
CA TYR A 91 -3.09 14.89 5.73
C TYR A 91 -4.62 14.69 5.75
N ASP A 92 -5.38 15.72 5.38
CA ASP A 92 -6.84 15.66 5.36
C ASP A 92 -7.38 14.62 4.37
N GLU A 93 -6.62 14.35 3.31
CA GLU A 93 -7.00 13.40 2.26
C GLU A 93 -7.08 11.95 2.74
N TRP A 94 -6.37 11.61 3.85
CA TRP A 94 -6.42 10.29 4.47
C TRP A 94 -7.64 10.09 5.36
N GLN A 95 -8.17 11.15 5.95
CA GLN A 95 -9.09 11.11 7.08
C GLN A 95 -10.39 10.37 6.79
N ALA A 96 -10.83 9.59 7.79
CA ALA A 96 -12.07 8.82 7.76
C ALA A 96 -12.22 7.92 6.52
N LYS A 97 -11.12 7.28 6.10
CA LYS A 97 -11.07 6.28 5.03
C LYS A 97 -10.36 5.02 5.52
N PRO A 98 -10.69 3.81 5.01
CA PRO A 98 -10.02 2.60 5.43
C PRO A 98 -8.71 2.36 4.69
N VAL A 99 -7.75 1.72 5.37
CA VAL A 99 -6.47 1.27 4.81
C VAL A 99 -6.18 -0.18 5.15
N GLY A 100 -5.80 -0.98 4.15
CA GLY A 100 -5.28 -2.33 4.26
C GLY A 100 -3.81 -2.39 3.85
N PHE A 101 -3.13 -3.49 4.22
CA PHE A 101 -1.71 -3.64 3.98
C PHE A 101 -1.40 -4.93 3.24
N VAL A 102 -0.58 -4.81 2.20
CA VAL A 102 0.09 -5.92 1.52
C VAL A 102 1.58 -5.78 1.77
N SER A 103 2.18 -6.73 2.46
CA SER A 103 3.58 -6.63 2.85
C SER A 103 4.42 -7.79 2.32
N TYR A 104 5.71 -7.56 2.22
CA TYR A 104 6.67 -8.59 1.87
C TYR A 104 8.02 -8.33 2.53
N GLY A 105 8.72 -9.41 2.84
CA GLY A 105 10.03 -9.34 3.47
C GLY A 105 10.61 -10.73 3.70
N CYS A 106 11.88 -10.77 4.13
CA CYS A 106 12.52 -11.98 4.57
C CYS A 106 12.10 -12.28 6.02
N ARG A 107 11.88 -13.55 6.38
CA ARG A 107 11.52 -14.05 7.72
C ARG A 107 10.13 -13.63 8.20
N ASP A 108 9.94 -12.33 8.45
CA ASP A 108 8.71 -11.83 9.11
C ASP A 108 7.66 -11.32 8.10
N ARG A 109 7.89 -11.53 6.80
CA ARG A 109 6.96 -11.20 5.70
C ARG A 109 6.48 -9.75 5.70
N GLY A 110 7.22 -8.85 6.33
CA GLY A 110 6.86 -7.43 6.45
C GLY A 110 5.98 -7.09 7.65
N LEU A 111 5.86 -7.97 8.65
CA LEU A 111 5.03 -7.75 9.84
C LEU A 111 5.37 -6.44 10.55
N TYR A 112 6.65 -6.17 10.78
CA TYR A 112 7.05 -4.95 11.51
C TYR A 112 6.79 -3.67 10.72
N ALA A 113 6.85 -3.72 9.39
CA ALA A 113 6.46 -2.59 8.56
C ALA A 113 4.97 -2.30 8.69
N VAL A 114 4.12 -3.33 8.70
CA VAL A 114 2.67 -3.20 8.87
C VAL A 114 2.33 -2.63 10.23
N GLU A 115 2.92 -3.16 11.31
CA GLU A 115 2.64 -2.68 12.67
C GLU A 115 3.06 -1.21 12.85
N ALA A 116 4.21 -0.81 12.28
CA ALA A 116 4.63 0.58 12.28
C ALA A 116 3.68 1.49 11.48
N LEU A 117 3.19 1.03 10.30
CA LEU A 117 2.23 1.76 9.48
C LEU A 117 0.86 1.91 10.16
N ARG A 118 0.40 0.92 10.92
CA ARG A 118 -0.87 1.01 11.65
C ARG A 118 -0.90 2.23 12.58
N SER A 119 0.17 2.48 13.34
CA SER A 119 0.25 3.64 14.22
C SER A 119 0.26 4.96 13.45
N VAL A 120 0.96 5.02 12.32
CA VAL A 120 0.99 6.21 11.44
C VAL A 120 -0.40 6.52 10.87
N PHE A 121 -1.10 5.50 10.35
CA PHE A 121 -2.41 5.71 9.75
C PHE A 121 -3.52 5.97 10.78
N VAL A 122 -3.39 5.46 12.01
CA VAL A 122 -4.31 5.84 13.10
C VAL A 122 -4.15 7.31 13.45
N GLU A 123 -2.93 7.85 13.49
CA GLU A 123 -2.68 9.29 13.68
C GLU A 123 -3.29 10.16 12.56
N LEU A 124 -3.36 9.61 11.34
CA LEU A 124 -4.00 10.25 10.18
C LEU A 124 -5.53 10.01 10.11
N HIS A 125 -6.14 9.57 11.21
CA HIS A 125 -7.57 9.34 11.35
C HIS A 125 -8.15 8.34 10.34
N THR A 126 -7.35 7.37 9.89
CA THR A 126 -7.82 6.26 9.05
C THR A 126 -8.29 5.08 9.88
N VAL A 127 -9.08 4.20 9.29
CA VAL A 127 -9.42 2.90 9.87
C VAL A 127 -8.51 1.83 9.26
N THR A 128 -7.56 1.30 10.04
CA THR A 128 -6.74 0.18 9.57
C THR A 128 -7.55 -1.11 9.65
N VAL A 129 -7.75 -1.80 8.49
CA VAL A 129 -8.44 -3.08 8.51
C VAL A 129 -7.60 -4.16 9.20
N ARG A 130 -8.27 -5.17 9.77
CA ARG A 130 -7.59 -6.20 10.57
C ARG A 130 -6.69 -7.07 9.72
N ASP A 131 -7.23 -7.61 8.62
CA ASP A 131 -6.54 -8.63 7.83
C ASP A 131 -5.51 -8.00 6.91
N THR A 132 -4.42 -8.71 6.69
CA THR A 132 -3.29 -8.32 5.84
C THR A 132 -2.95 -9.45 4.88
N VAL A 133 -2.32 -9.10 3.76
CA VAL A 133 -1.72 -10.08 2.85
C VAL A 133 -0.20 -9.95 2.95
N SER A 134 0.50 -11.06 3.15
CA SER A 134 1.96 -10.99 3.37
C SER A 134 2.70 -12.11 2.65
N PHE A 135 3.88 -11.77 2.10
CA PHE A 135 4.72 -12.67 1.31
C PHE A 135 6.13 -12.79 1.84
N ASP A 136 6.67 -14.01 1.77
CA ASP A 136 8.05 -14.30 2.10
C ASP A 136 8.93 -14.22 0.84
N LEU A 137 9.92 -13.32 0.84
CA LEU A 137 10.86 -13.18 -0.25
C LEU A 137 11.86 -14.34 -0.32
N LEU A 138 12.14 -15.03 0.79
CA LEU A 138 13.09 -16.15 0.81
C LEU A 138 12.54 -17.39 0.09
N THR A 139 11.24 -17.65 0.19
CA THR A 139 10.60 -18.74 -0.54
C THR A 139 10.55 -18.48 -2.04
N ALA A 140 10.39 -17.21 -2.45
CA ALA A 140 10.44 -16.80 -3.84
C ALA A 140 11.85 -16.98 -4.46
N GLU A 141 12.91 -16.67 -3.72
CA GLU A 141 14.29 -16.84 -4.16
C GLU A 141 14.68 -18.33 -4.30
N THR A 142 14.19 -19.20 -3.40
CA THR A 142 14.47 -20.65 -3.46
C THR A 142 13.73 -21.34 -4.60
N ALA A 143 12.59 -20.85 -5.03
CA ALA A 143 11.86 -21.41 -6.19
C ALA A 143 12.51 -21.04 -7.54
N GLY A 144 13.32 -19.96 -7.58
CA GLY A 144 14.07 -19.50 -8.75
C GLY A 144 15.56 -19.86 -8.77
N ALA A 145 16.04 -20.67 -7.82
CA ALA A 145 17.45 -20.81 -7.53
C ALA A 145 18.20 -21.72 -8.47
N ALA A 146 18.93 -21.17 -9.38
CA ALA A 146 20.32 -21.51 -9.66
C ALA A 146 20.96 -20.40 -10.52
N GLY A 147 21.28 -19.28 -9.97
CA GLY A 147 22.13 -18.32 -10.64
C GLY A 147 21.74 -16.85 -10.42
N THR A 148 22.65 -16.15 -9.74
CA THR A 148 22.74 -14.68 -9.63
C THR A 148 21.50 -13.96 -9.12
N ALA A 149 21.35 -13.90 -7.79
CA ALA A 149 20.38 -13.11 -7.07
C ALA A 149 20.65 -11.60 -7.21
N GLY A 150 20.11 -11.01 -8.27
CA GLY A 150 19.85 -9.57 -8.34
C GLY A 150 18.40 -9.34 -8.00
N ALA A 151 18.05 -8.21 -7.36
CA ALA A 151 16.68 -7.84 -6.96
C ALA A 151 15.64 -7.91 -8.11
N ALA A 152 16.06 -7.93 -9.38
CA ALA A 152 15.23 -8.15 -10.56
C ALA A 152 14.71 -9.60 -10.67
N GLY A 153 15.41 -10.58 -10.08
CA GLY A 153 14.98 -11.99 -10.06
C GLY A 153 13.85 -12.25 -9.06
N ALA A 154 13.81 -11.52 -7.95
CA ALA A 154 12.79 -11.71 -6.90
C ALA A 154 11.38 -11.34 -7.37
N ALA A 155 11.24 -10.32 -8.23
CA ALA A 155 9.94 -9.88 -8.74
C ALA A 155 9.26 -10.88 -9.68
N GLY A 156 10.06 -11.70 -10.40
CA GLY A 156 9.56 -12.71 -11.35
C GLY A 156 9.20 -14.06 -10.75
N ALA A 157 9.60 -14.31 -9.49
CA ALA A 157 9.47 -15.59 -8.82
C ALA A 157 8.52 -15.60 -7.64
N MET A 158 7.78 -14.49 -7.39
CA MET A 158 6.80 -14.43 -6.29
C MET A 158 5.68 -15.44 -6.52
N ASP A 159 5.52 -16.34 -5.56
CA ASP A 159 4.37 -17.25 -5.53
C ASP A 159 3.21 -16.60 -4.77
N PHE A 160 2.14 -16.29 -5.48
CA PHE A 160 0.91 -15.71 -4.93
C PHE A 160 -0.16 -16.77 -4.62
N SER A 161 0.12 -18.06 -4.89
CA SER A 161 -0.83 -19.14 -4.67
C SER A 161 -1.23 -19.26 -3.20
N GLY A 162 -2.48 -19.58 -2.95
CA GLY A 162 -3.01 -19.74 -1.59
C GLY A 162 -3.27 -18.43 -0.83
N SER A 163 -3.01 -17.27 -1.45
CA SER A 163 -3.28 -15.96 -0.82
C SER A 163 -4.71 -15.43 -1.08
N GLU A 164 -5.46 -16.08 -1.97
CA GLU A 164 -6.80 -15.65 -2.35
C GLU A 164 -7.78 -15.48 -1.16
N PRO A 165 -7.81 -16.37 -0.15
CA PRO A 165 -8.70 -16.17 1.00
C PRO A 165 -8.34 -14.91 1.82
N ALA A 166 -7.04 -14.63 2.02
CA ALA A 166 -6.57 -13.44 2.73
C ALA A 166 -6.88 -12.16 1.95
N VAL A 167 -6.69 -12.19 0.61
CA VAL A 167 -7.06 -11.09 -0.28
C VAL A 167 -8.57 -10.83 -0.22
N ALA A 168 -9.41 -11.87 -0.32
CA ALA A 168 -10.85 -11.73 -0.26
C ALA A 168 -11.30 -11.11 1.06
N ALA A 169 -10.80 -11.61 2.19
CA ALA A 169 -11.14 -11.11 3.53
C ALA A 169 -10.75 -9.63 3.68
N MET A 170 -9.55 -9.23 3.23
CA MET A 170 -9.12 -7.83 3.29
C MET A 170 -9.96 -6.92 2.37
N LEU A 171 -10.26 -7.36 1.15
CA LEU A 171 -11.09 -6.60 0.21
C LEU A 171 -12.54 -6.45 0.72
N ASP A 172 -13.10 -7.46 1.38
CA ASP A 172 -14.43 -7.38 2.00
C ASP A 172 -14.45 -6.32 3.12
N GLN A 173 -13.44 -6.30 3.98
CA GLN A 173 -13.30 -5.28 5.02
C GLN A 173 -13.15 -3.87 4.43
N LEU A 174 -12.29 -3.72 3.42
CA LEU A 174 -12.09 -2.43 2.75
C LEU A 174 -13.36 -1.92 2.05
N SER A 175 -14.11 -2.82 1.39
CA SER A 175 -15.37 -2.46 0.76
C SER A 175 -16.41 -2.03 1.79
N TRP A 176 -16.55 -2.78 2.89
CA TRP A 176 -17.51 -2.46 3.96
C TRP A 176 -17.19 -1.13 4.62
N TRP A 177 -15.95 -0.94 5.09
CA TRP A 177 -15.53 0.29 5.73
C TRP A 177 -15.53 1.48 4.76
N GLY A 178 -15.10 1.28 3.51
CA GLY A 178 -15.09 2.31 2.49
C GLY A 178 -16.47 2.89 2.23
N ARG A 179 -17.49 2.04 2.11
CA ARG A 179 -18.88 2.46 1.95
C ARG A 179 -19.41 3.15 3.21
N ALA A 180 -19.25 2.52 4.38
CA ALA A 180 -19.74 3.05 5.64
C ALA A 180 -19.17 4.45 5.94
N LEU A 181 -17.85 4.63 5.75
CA LEU A 181 -17.21 5.91 6.02
C LEU A 181 -17.52 6.96 4.94
N ARG A 182 -17.65 6.58 3.68
CA ARG A 182 -18.11 7.47 2.62
C ARG A 182 -19.51 8.01 2.92
N ASP A 183 -20.44 7.13 3.28
CA ASP A 183 -21.82 7.50 3.58
C ASP A 183 -21.87 8.38 4.85
N ALA A 184 -21.03 8.08 5.85
CA ALA A 184 -20.89 8.89 7.04
C ALA A 184 -20.36 10.30 6.72
N ARG A 185 -19.31 10.43 5.89
CA ARG A 185 -18.76 11.72 5.45
C ARG A 185 -19.76 12.52 4.63
N ALA A 186 -20.57 11.85 3.79
CA ALA A 186 -21.63 12.50 3.02
C ALA A 186 -22.75 13.06 3.90
N ALA A 187 -23.08 12.36 4.99
CA ALA A 187 -24.09 12.81 5.94
C ALA A 187 -23.57 13.88 6.92
N ARG A 188 -22.29 13.78 7.30
CA ARG A 188 -21.62 14.67 8.25
C ARG A 188 -20.15 14.84 7.83
N PRO A 189 -19.69 16.05 7.50
CA PRO A 189 -18.27 16.28 7.28
C PRO A 189 -17.45 15.78 8.47
N TYR A 190 -16.36 15.05 8.19
CA TYR A 190 -15.44 14.65 9.22
C TYR A 190 -14.67 15.88 9.72
N VAL A 191 -14.60 16.04 11.01
CA VAL A 191 -13.85 17.13 11.67
C VAL A 191 -12.87 16.48 12.63
N ALA A 192 -11.57 16.73 12.41
CA ALA A 192 -10.47 16.27 13.25
C ALA A 192 -10.08 17.35 14.27
#